data_0c5c13711041e3741ad100d8b83047be
#
_entry.id   0c5c13711041e3741ad100d8b83047be
#
_cell.length_a   1.000
_cell.length_b   1.000
_cell.length_c   1.000
_cell.angle_alpha   90.00
_cell.angle_beta   90.00
_cell.angle_gamma   90.00
#
_symmetry.space_group_name_H-M   'P 1'
#
loop_
_entity.id
_entity.type
_entity.pdbx_description
1 polymer ?
#
loop_
_entity_poly.entity_id
_entity_poly.type
_entity_poly.pdbx_seq_one_letter_code
_entity_poly.pdbx_strand_id
1 'polypeptide(L)'
;LVAAGYPNIVVRSDFDEAIKWVEGHENRISELLENNDELASEAPNYDKLLAKLNNNDIDVFMHLEKALAVDKTYLTSDSISDWLVEVGKAIEDAGIANGLVIFWDEFTSVMDTLKSDRINVLQNIAEKSNSNNVFLFLISHRTESTSLDAKGKDITKMSDRYDSVDYQMDEISTYLILRHTFNIQDSQKLEIASWGIKNKMDDTLYDYLCESNNPEERSHIQNLFPLHPYTAFLCSKMSNIMGSANRSVLKFMNDEQYGFKRFINNPTNYDLKMMLTADWLWDFFYSEFDNESLCAAFTNVFRSNLSKVENMGDDYTRVFKVILLLNALTVKFKSSPEKYAPNDKNLKYIFSGDRCEGKMDNILCWLDETQIITRDIFGEFKISVSSYNPAEITKEKNN
;
A
#
# COMPACT_ATOMS: atom_id res chain seq x y z
N LEU A 1 -9.33 -2.03 28.51
CA LEU A 1 -8.59 -1.83 29.77
C LEU A 1 -8.53 -3.13 30.58
N VAL A 2 -9.66 -3.80 30.85
CA VAL A 2 -9.67 -5.10 31.57
C VAL A 2 -8.82 -6.15 30.85
N ALA A 3 -8.95 -6.30 29.53
CA ALA A 3 -8.16 -7.22 28.73
C ALA A 3 -6.66 -6.89 28.71
N ALA A 4 -6.32 -5.61 28.96
CA ALA A 4 -4.94 -5.17 29.09
C ALA A 4 -4.37 -5.28 30.51
N GLY A 5 -5.10 -5.90 31.45
CA GLY A 5 -4.67 -6.11 32.83
C GLY A 5 -4.92 -4.94 33.78
N TYR A 6 -5.84 -4.03 33.43
CA TYR A 6 -6.24 -2.88 34.27
C TYR A 6 -7.70 -2.97 34.71
N PRO A 7 -8.10 -3.97 35.50
CA PRO A 7 -9.51 -4.22 35.87
C PRO A 7 -10.11 -3.13 36.81
N ASN A 8 -9.26 -2.34 37.46
CA ASN A 8 -9.68 -1.33 38.44
C ASN A 8 -10.01 0.02 37.78
N ILE A 9 -9.81 0.17 36.49
CA ILE A 9 -10.18 1.38 35.78
C ILE A 9 -11.62 1.24 35.33
N VAL A 10 -12.52 1.94 36.05
CA VAL A 10 -13.95 1.99 35.71
C VAL A 10 -14.17 3.24 34.88
N VAL A 11 -14.62 3.03 33.64
CA VAL A 11 -15.09 4.10 32.74
C VAL A 11 -16.55 3.79 32.44
N ARG A 12 -17.38 4.82 32.48
CA ARG A 12 -18.81 4.69 32.16
C ARG A 12 -18.99 4.15 30.74
N SER A 13 -19.87 3.19 30.57
CA SER A 13 -20.26 2.64 29.28
C SER A 13 -21.64 3.10 28.86
N ASP A 14 -21.95 3.03 27.57
CA ASP A 14 -23.30 3.27 27.07
C ASP A 14 -24.34 2.32 27.69
N PHE A 15 -23.89 1.11 28.05
CA PHE A 15 -24.74 0.16 28.78
C PHE A 15 -25.09 0.64 30.19
N ASP A 16 -24.17 1.28 30.91
CA ASP A 16 -24.43 1.83 32.23
C ASP A 16 -25.49 2.95 32.16
N GLU A 17 -25.42 3.77 31.12
CA GLU A 17 -26.44 4.83 30.89
C GLU A 17 -27.78 4.20 30.50
N ALA A 18 -27.80 3.20 29.64
CA ALA A 18 -29.01 2.48 29.25
C ALA A 18 -29.65 1.79 30.45
N ILE A 19 -28.88 1.11 31.29
CA ILE A 19 -29.34 0.45 32.51
C ILE A 19 -29.98 1.49 33.44
N LYS A 20 -29.28 2.58 33.73
CA LYS A 20 -29.77 3.66 34.60
C LYS A 20 -31.04 4.28 34.06
N TRP A 21 -31.13 4.47 32.73
CA TRP A 21 -32.34 4.98 32.11
C TRP A 21 -33.50 4.01 32.22
N VAL A 22 -33.27 2.72 31.94
CA VAL A 22 -34.26 1.64 32.05
C VAL A 22 -34.78 1.52 33.48
N GLU A 23 -33.90 1.53 34.48
CA GLU A 23 -34.28 1.50 35.92
C GLU A 23 -35.12 2.69 36.34
N GLY A 24 -34.90 3.87 35.73
CA GLY A 24 -35.70 5.07 36.00
C GLY A 24 -37.04 5.12 35.28
N HIS A 25 -37.32 4.24 34.31
CA HIS A 25 -38.46 4.36 33.40
C HIS A 25 -39.22 3.03 33.16
N GLU A 26 -39.40 2.21 34.19
CA GLU A 26 -40.00 0.85 34.10
C GLU A 26 -41.33 0.82 33.33
N ASN A 27 -42.26 1.74 33.66
CA ASN A 27 -43.57 1.80 33.01
C ASN A 27 -43.45 2.06 31.50
N ARG A 28 -42.52 2.94 31.10
CA ARG A 28 -42.31 3.28 29.69
C ARG A 28 -41.63 2.13 28.93
N ILE A 29 -40.78 1.40 29.58
CA ILE A 29 -40.19 0.18 29.00
C ILE A 29 -41.27 -0.86 28.75
N SER A 30 -42.22 -1.04 29.66
CA SER A 30 -43.32 -1.97 29.46
C SER A 30 -44.16 -1.58 28.24
N GLU A 31 -44.48 -0.29 28.07
CA GLU A 31 -45.18 0.22 26.88
C GLU A 31 -44.36 0.04 25.59
N LEU A 32 -43.02 0.25 25.62
CA LEU A 32 -42.15 0.02 24.47
C LEU A 32 -42.09 -1.43 24.05
N LEU A 33 -42.03 -2.35 25.01
CA LEU A 33 -42.03 -3.79 24.75
C LEU A 33 -43.38 -4.27 24.17
N GLU A 34 -44.49 -3.67 24.55
CA GLU A 34 -45.82 -3.97 24.00
C GLU A 34 -45.97 -3.47 22.54
N ASN A 35 -45.28 -2.40 22.17
CA ASN A 35 -45.45 -1.72 20.89
C ASN A 35 -44.29 -1.94 19.90
N ASN A 36 -43.25 -2.70 20.28
CA ASN A 36 -42.08 -2.94 19.46
C ASN A 36 -41.74 -4.43 19.42
N ASP A 37 -42.20 -5.13 18.38
CA ASP A 37 -42.00 -6.56 18.20
C ASP A 37 -40.52 -6.95 18.10
N GLU A 38 -39.64 -6.11 17.51
CA GLU A 38 -38.22 -6.38 17.38
C GLU A 38 -37.54 -6.40 18.76
N LEU A 39 -37.81 -5.40 19.61
CA LEU A 39 -37.29 -5.34 20.97
C LEU A 39 -37.87 -6.46 21.85
N ALA A 40 -39.17 -6.73 21.74
CA ALA A 40 -39.85 -7.77 22.51
C ALA A 40 -39.36 -9.17 22.13
N SER A 41 -38.95 -9.41 20.87
CA SER A 41 -38.38 -10.68 20.47
C SER A 41 -37.01 -10.96 21.11
N GLU A 42 -36.22 -9.91 21.35
CA GLU A 42 -34.94 -9.99 22.03
C GLU A 42 -35.11 -10.03 23.56
N ALA A 43 -35.99 -9.22 24.11
CA ALA A 43 -36.21 -9.12 25.54
C ALA A 43 -37.73 -9.04 25.83
N PRO A 44 -38.39 -10.16 26.13
CA PRO A 44 -39.86 -10.23 26.22
C PRO A 44 -40.44 -9.52 27.46
N ASN A 45 -39.64 -9.10 28.41
CA ASN A 45 -40.07 -8.36 29.59
C ASN A 45 -38.92 -7.51 30.17
N TYR A 46 -39.27 -6.60 31.09
CA TYR A 46 -38.37 -5.69 31.78
C TYR A 46 -37.16 -6.40 32.41
N ASP A 47 -37.38 -7.49 33.16
CA ASP A 47 -36.32 -8.19 33.87
C ASP A 47 -35.29 -8.78 32.91
N LYS A 48 -35.76 -9.35 31.79
CA LYS A 48 -34.87 -9.90 30.74
C LYS A 48 -34.13 -8.82 29.98
N LEU A 49 -34.79 -7.67 29.73
CA LEU A 49 -34.12 -6.52 29.12
C LEU A 49 -32.96 -6.04 30.00
N LEU A 50 -33.24 -5.82 31.29
CA LEU A 50 -32.25 -5.38 32.26
C LEU A 50 -31.09 -6.41 32.41
N ALA A 51 -31.42 -7.70 32.48
CA ALA A 51 -30.44 -8.76 32.58
C ALA A 51 -29.51 -8.84 31.35
N LYS A 52 -30.07 -8.66 30.15
CA LYS A 52 -29.28 -8.65 28.91
C LYS A 52 -28.38 -7.40 28.79
N LEU A 53 -28.90 -6.21 29.18
CA LEU A 53 -28.11 -4.97 29.24
C LEU A 53 -26.95 -5.11 30.24
N ASN A 54 -27.17 -5.69 31.41
CA ASN A 54 -26.13 -5.96 32.41
C ASN A 54 -25.07 -6.95 31.90
N ASN A 55 -25.42 -7.79 30.93
CA ASN A 55 -24.48 -8.71 30.26
C ASN A 55 -23.84 -8.08 29.00
N ASN A 56 -24.00 -6.79 28.75
CA ASN A 56 -23.49 -6.06 27.59
C ASN A 56 -23.95 -6.66 26.25
N ASP A 57 -25.21 -7.07 26.15
CA ASP A 57 -25.81 -7.62 24.92
C ASP A 57 -26.05 -6.48 23.94
N ILE A 58 -25.24 -6.45 22.87
CA ILE A 58 -25.23 -5.39 21.87
C ILE A 58 -26.52 -5.36 21.06
N ASP A 59 -27.11 -6.51 20.75
CA ASP A 59 -28.32 -6.60 19.93
C ASP A 59 -29.51 -5.97 20.67
N VAL A 60 -29.64 -6.30 21.95
CA VAL A 60 -30.67 -5.69 22.82
C VAL A 60 -30.46 -4.18 22.94
N PHE A 61 -29.24 -3.74 23.16
CA PHE A 61 -28.93 -2.31 23.25
C PHE A 61 -29.31 -1.57 21.96
N MET A 62 -28.95 -2.10 20.79
CA MET A 62 -29.29 -1.48 19.50
C MET A 62 -30.80 -1.43 19.25
N HIS A 63 -31.54 -2.49 19.61
CA HIS A 63 -32.99 -2.50 19.44
C HIS A 63 -33.67 -1.54 20.41
N LEU A 64 -33.19 -1.41 21.65
CA LEU A 64 -33.66 -0.43 22.61
C LEU A 64 -33.41 1.00 22.13
N GLU A 65 -32.20 1.30 21.67
CA GLU A 65 -31.85 2.61 21.13
C GLU A 65 -32.73 2.97 19.92
N LYS A 66 -32.94 2.02 19.01
CA LYS A 66 -33.82 2.17 17.83
C LYS A 66 -35.26 2.46 18.24
N ALA A 67 -35.77 1.75 19.24
CA ALA A 67 -37.12 1.93 19.75
C ALA A 67 -37.32 3.33 20.42
N LEU A 68 -36.32 3.79 21.17
CA LEU A 68 -36.33 5.11 21.82
C LEU A 68 -36.12 6.26 20.83
N ALA A 69 -35.40 6.06 19.75
CA ALA A 69 -35.15 7.06 18.72
C ALA A 69 -36.45 7.53 18.03
N VAL A 70 -37.50 6.71 17.99
CA VAL A 70 -38.83 7.07 17.48
C VAL A 70 -39.40 8.27 18.24
N ASP A 71 -39.17 8.33 19.54
CA ASP A 71 -39.64 9.42 20.43
C ASP A 71 -38.57 10.51 20.63
N LYS A 72 -37.50 10.51 19.86
CA LYS A 72 -36.35 11.42 20.03
C LYS A 72 -35.70 11.34 21.42
N THR A 73 -35.82 10.22 22.08
CA THR A 73 -35.14 9.93 23.33
C THR A 73 -33.80 9.26 22.99
N TYR A 74 -32.72 9.82 23.48
CA TYR A 74 -31.37 9.27 23.26
C TYR A 74 -30.83 8.77 24.59
N LEU A 75 -30.32 7.54 24.62
CA LEU A 75 -29.75 6.94 25.84
C LEU A 75 -28.41 7.54 26.19
N THR A 76 -27.70 8.01 25.19
CA THR A 76 -26.38 8.62 25.36
C THR A 76 -26.49 10.14 25.29
N SER A 77 -26.32 10.81 26.43
CA SER A 77 -26.27 12.27 26.50
C SER A 77 -24.90 12.84 26.11
N ASP A 78 -23.86 12.02 26.23
CA ASP A 78 -22.50 12.42 25.99
C ASP A 78 -21.99 11.93 24.63
N SER A 79 -21.29 12.81 23.94
CA SER A 79 -20.66 12.45 22.65
C SER A 79 -19.52 11.46 22.88
N ILE A 80 -19.21 10.65 21.87
CA ILE A 80 -18.03 9.75 21.87
C ILE A 80 -16.77 10.53 22.25
N SER A 81 -16.68 11.79 21.88
CA SER A 81 -15.55 12.66 22.21
C SER A 81 -15.45 12.94 23.72
N ASP A 82 -16.58 13.11 24.43
CA ASP A 82 -16.59 13.29 25.90
C ASP A 82 -16.17 12.01 26.60
N TRP A 83 -16.70 10.87 26.15
CA TRP A 83 -16.33 9.57 26.68
C TRP A 83 -14.83 9.27 26.51
N LEU A 84 -14.23 9.59 25.35
CA LEU A 84 -12.79 9.42 25.16
C LEU A 84 -11.95 10.29 26.11
N VAL A 85 -12.42 11.50 26.42
CA VAL A 85 -11.76 12.37 27.41
C VAL A 85 -11.85 11.75 28.80
N GLU A 86 -13.00 11.20 29.20
CA GLU A 86 -13.14 10.48 30.46
C GLU A 86 -12.23 9.27 30.57
N VAL A 87 -12.12 8.47 29.49
CA VAL A 87 -11.18 7.34 29.41
C VAL A 87 -9.74 7.82 29.58
N GLY A 88 -9.35 8.89 28.88
CA GLY A 88 -8.01 9.47 28.98
C GLY A 88 -7.69 9.91 30.43
N LYS A 89 -8.62 10.61 31.07
CA LYS A 89 -8.47 11.03 32.49
C LYS A 89 -8.39 9.85 33.45
N ALA A 90 -9.23 8.84 33.26
CA ALA A 90 -9.19 7.64 34.10
C ALA A 90 -7.87 6.89 34.02
N ILE A 91 -7.24 6.87 32.84
CA ILE A 91 -5.91 6.30 32.61
C ILE A 91 -4.82 7.13 33.31
N GLU A 92 -4.92 8.46 33.25
CA GLU A 92 -3.99 9.40 33.88
C GLU A 92 -4.12 9.33 35.40
N ASP A 93 -5.34 9.38 35.96
CA ASP A 93 -5.61 9.29 37.39
C ASP A 93 -5.14 7.96 38.00
N ALA A 94 -5.20 6.89 37.22
CA ALA A 94 -4.67 5.60 37.64
C ALA A 94 -3.14 5.48 37.53
N GLY A 95 -2.44 6.50 37.03
CA GLY A 95 -1.00 6.54 36.87
C GLY A 95 -0.44 5.58 35.83
N ILE A 96 -1.26 5.13 34.87
CA ILE A 96 -0.87 4.16 33.84
C ILE A 96 -0.13 4.85 32.70
N ALA A 97 -0.70 5.97 32.22
CA ALA A 97 -0.14 6.78 31.15
C ALA A 97 -0.60 8.24 31.28
N ASN A 98 0.03 9.13 30.53
CA ASN A 98 -0.28 10.57 30.54
C ASN A 98 -1.40 10.96 29.56
N GLY A 99 -2.07 9.99 28.96
CA GLY A 99 -3.16 10.24 28.02
C GLY A 99 -3.50 9.03 27.15
N LEU A 100 -4.36 9.26 26.17
CA LEU A 100 -4.89 8.25 25.25
C LEU A 100 -4.51 8.62 23.81
N VAL A 101 -3.90 7.68 23.09
CA VAL A 101 -3.62 7.81 21.66
C VAL A 101 -4.37 6.71 20.90
N ILE A 102 -5.13 7.12 19.90
CA ILE A 102 -5.91 6.23 19.05
C ILE A 102 -5.37 6.28 17.63
N PHE A 103 -4.97 5.14 17.09
CA PHE A 103 -4.58 4.98 15.68
C PHE A 103 -5.72 4.30 14.92
N TRP A 104 -6.28 5.01 13.95
CA TRP A 104 -7.29 4.45 13.06
C TRP A 104 -6.67 4.23 11.68
N ASP A 105 -6.23 3.00 11.45
CA ASP A 105 -5.67 2.58 10.17
C ASP A 105 -6.76 2.31 9.13
N GLU A 106 -6.41 2.36 7.85
CA GLU A 106 -7.32 2.18 6.71
C GLU A 106 -8.51 3.16 6.72
N PHE A 107 -8.32 4.36 7.23
CA PHE A 107 -9.38 5.37 7.31
C PHE A 107 -9.97 5.72 5.94
N THR A 108 -9.19 5.56 4.86
CA THR A 108 -9.65 5.73 3.46
C THR A 108 -10.93 4.96 3.16
N SER A 109 -11.04 3.72 3.65
CA SER A 109 -12.19 2.85 3.39
C SER A 109 -13.49 3.38 3.98
N VAL A 110 -13.38 4.20 5.03
CA VAL A 110 -14.51 4.79 5.76
C VAL A 110 -14.87 6.17 5.22
N MET A 111 -13.89 6.91 4.66
CA MET A 111 -14.08 8.28 4.15
C MET A 111 -15.23 8.38 3.15
N ASP A 112 -15.34 7.43 2.22
CA ASP A 112 -16.35 7.44 1.17
C ASP A 112 -17.78 7.19 1.70
N THR A 113 -17.90 6.59 2.89
CA THR A 113 -19.16 6.21 3.53
C THR A 113 -19.54 7.09 4.71
N LEU A 114 -18.65 7.98 5.15
CA LEU A 114 -18.90 8.87 6.29
C LEU A 114 -20.09 9.80 6.01
N LYS A 115 -21.02 9.79 6.94
CA LYS A 115 -22.13 10.76 6.99
C LYS A 115 -21.70 12.01 7.76
N SER A 116 -22.38 13.13 7.51
CA SER A 116 -22.05 14.43 8.12
C SER A 116 -22.07 14.41 9.65
N ASP A 117 -22.95 13.62 10.26
CA ASP A 117 -23.03 13.45 11.72
C ASP A 117 -21.75 12.82 12.28
N ARG A 118 -21.17 11.83 11.60
CA ARG A 118 -19.93 11.18 12.00
C ARG A 118 -18.69 12.04 11.78
N ILE A 119 -18.71 12.89 10.76
CA ILE A 119 -17.67 13.90 10.56
C ILE A 119 -17.63 14.88 11.74
N ASN A 120 -18.79 15.28 12.26
CA ASN A 120 -18.87 16.13 13.45
C ASN A 120 -18.24 15.47 14.69
N VAL A 121 -18.40 14.17 14.87
CA VAL A 121 -17.76 13.44 15.98
C VAL A 121 -16.22 13.53 15.89
N LEU A 122 -15.66 13.32 14.69
CA LEU A 122 -14.22 13.44 14.48
C LEU A 122 -13.71 14.85 14.73
N GLN A 123 -14.46 15.87 14.30
CA GLN A 123 -14.14 17.28 14.58
C GLN A 123 -14.15 17.57 16.08
N ASN A 124 -15.15 17.06 16.81
CA ASN A 124 -15.24 17.25 18.26
C ASN A 124 -14.07 16.58 19.00
N ILE A 125 -13.60 15.40 18.53
CA ILE A 125 -12.42 14.75 19.09
C ILE A 125 -11.19 15.63 18.87
N ALA A 126 -10.99 16.15 17.65
CA ALA A 126 -9.88 17.04 17.35
C ALA A 126 -9.90 18.34 18.20
N GLU A 127 -11.07 18.96 18.38
CA GLU A 127 -11.19 20.14 19.23
C GLU A 127 -10.86 19.87 20.70
N LYS A 128 -11.27 18.70 21.21
CA LYS A 128 -10.99 18.32 22.60
C LYS A 128 -9.54 17.94 22.85
N SER A 129 -8.82 17.46 21.85
CA SER A 129 -7.40 17.15 21.95
C SER A 129 -6.55 18.38 22.30
N ASN A 130 -7.00 19.59 21.98
CA ASN A 130 -6.30 20.82 22.32
C ASN A 130 -6.20 21.11 23.84
N SER A 131 -7.11 20.55 24.63
CA SER A 131 -7.20 20.79 26.07
C SER A 131 -7.17 19.52 26.91
N ASN A 132 -7.11 18.37 26.28
CA ASN A 132 -7.10 17.06 26.95
C ASN A 132 -6.07 16.16 26.27
N ASN A 133 -5.49 15.24 27.04
CA ASN A 133 -4.47 14.30 26.53
C ASN A 133 -5.10 13.12 25.76
N VAL A 134 -5.91 13.42 24.75
CA VAL A 134 -6.54 12.43 23.87
C VAL A 134 -6.24 12.80 22.42
N PHE A 135 -5.55 11.92 21.72
CA PHE A 135 -5.09 12.15 20.35
C PHE A 135 -5.62 11.07 19.41
N LEU A 136 -6.11 11.50 18.25
CA LEU A 136 -6.59 10.61 17.19
C LEU A 136 -5.72 10.77 15.93
N PHE A 137 -5.10 9.68 15.51
CA PHE A 137 -4.35 9.58 14.26
C PHE A 137 -5.19 8.83 13.23
N LEU A 138 -5.56 9.53 12.17
CA LEU A 138 -6.27 8.97 11.02
C LEU A 138 -5.23 8.64 9.94
N ILE A 139 -5.06 7.35 9.65
CA ILE A 139 -4.07 6.88 8.66
C ILE A 139 -4.82 6.56 7.37
N SER A 140 -4.49 7.26 6.30
CA SER A 140 -5.15 7.18 5.01
C SER A 140 -4.14 7.01 3.89
N HIS A 141 -4.48 6.20 2.87
CA HIS A 141 -3.65 6.03 1.66
C HIS A 141 -3.97 7.06 0.56
N ARG A 142 -4.97 7.89 0.76
CA ARG A 142 -5.35 8.96 -0.18
C ARG A 142 -5.21 10.30 0.48
N THR A 143 -4.63 11.24 -0.23
CA THR A 143 -4.70 12.65 0.16
C THR A 143 -6.13 13.17 -0.08
N GLU A 144 -6.54 14.15 0.72
CA GLU A 144 -7.87 14.78 0.66
C GLU A 144 -8.26 15.29 -0.72
N SER A 145 -7.26 15.70 -1.52
CA SER A 145 -7.45 16.22 -2.88
C SER A 145 -8.01 15.21 -3.88
N THR A 146 -7.93 13.90 -3.60
CA THR A 146 -8.40 12.84 -4.51
C THR A 146 -9.82 12.35 -4.22
N SER A 147 -10.42 12.73 -3.09
CA SER A 147 -11.79 12.33 -2.70
C SER A 147 -12.87 13.40 -2.98
N LEU A 148 -12.55 14.42 -3.78
CA LEU A 148 -13.28 15.68 -3.91
C LEU A 148 -14.55 15.66 -4.78
N ASP A 149 -15.05 14.52 -5.28
CA ASP A 149 -16.06 14.58 -6.35
C ASP A 149 -17.52 14.80 -5.94
N ALA A 150 -17.92 14.67 -4.68
CA ALA A 150 -19.32 14.93 -4.31
C ALA A 150 -19.59 15.45 -2.88
N LYS A 151 -18.67 15.25 -1.94
CA LYS A 151 -18.86 15.63 -0.52
C LYS A 151 -17.80 16.63 -0.02
N GLY A 152 -17.10 17.30 -0.93
CA GLY A 152 -15.88 18.06 -0.69
C GLY A 152 -15.91 19.10 0.44
N LYS A 153 -17.06 19.67 0.76
CA LYS A 153 -17.14 20.73 1.77
C LYS A 153 -17.02 20.21 3.21
N ASP A 154 -17.54 19.02 3.51
CA ASP A 154 -17.55 18.51 4.87
C ASP A 154 -16.22 17.85 5.26
N ILE A 155 -15.57 17.18 4.31
CA ILE A 155 -14.24 16.58 4.51
C ILE A 155 -13.18 17.67 4.64
N THR A 156 -13.24 18.73 3.82
CA THR A 156 -12.34 19.89 3.95
C THR A 156 -12.43 20.54 5.32
N LYS A 157 -13.64 20.69 5.86
CA LYS A 157 -13.83 21.23 7.22
C LYS A 157 -13.27 20.33 8.31
N MET A 158 -13.26 19.01 8.09
CA MET A 158 -12.63 18.07 9.00
C MET A 158 -11.11 18.24 8.97
N SER A 159 -10.54 18.29 7.78
CA SER A 159 -9.09 18.41 7.60
C SER A 159 -8.51 19.69 8.19
N ASP A 160 -9.25 20.79 8.14
CA ASP A 160 -8.84 22.08 8.75
C ASP A 160 -8.61 22.00 10.28
N ARG A 161 -9.06 20.91 10.92
CA ARG A 161 -8.89 20.68 12.37
C ARG A 161 -7.85 19.62 12.72
N TYR A 162 -7.27 18.97 11.71
CA TYR A 162 -6.20 17.98 11.85
C TYR A 162 -4.92 18.51 11.24
N ASP A 163 -3.80 18.28 11.92
CA ASP A 163 -2.49 18.47 11.32
C ASP A 163 -2.27 17.34 10.31
N SER A 164 -2.06 17.69 9.06
CA SER A 164 -1.80 16.72 8.00
C SER A 164 -0.31 16.48 7.88
N VAL A 165 0.09 15.21 7.99
CA VAL A 165 1.46 14.77 7.75
C VAL A 165 1.45 13.85 6.53
N ASP A 166 1.94 14.36 5.41
CA ASP A 166 2.13 13.54 4.21
C ASP A 166 3.44 12.74 4.36
N TYR A 167 3.29 11.46 4.62
CA TYR A 167 4.43 10.54 4.73
C TYR A 167 4.63 9.81 3.42
N GLN A 168 5.62 10.23 2.67
CA GLN A 168 6.14 9.48 1.53
C GLN A 168 7.42 8.75 1.96
N MET A 169 7.44 7.43 1.78
CA MET A 169 8.67 6.69 2.00
C MET A 169 9.68 7.12 0.92
N ASP A 170 10.78 7.71 1.36
CA ASP A 170 11.88 8.05 0.49
C ASP A 170 12.63 6.79 0.03
N GLU A 171 13.45 6.92 -1.02
CA GLU A 171 14.23 5.81 -1.54
C GLU A 171 15.22 5.28 -0.50
N ILE A 172 15.80 6.15 0.31
CA ILE A 172 16.78 5.80 1.36
C ILE A 172 16.14 4.84 2.35
N SER A 173 14.94 5.15 2.83
CA SER A 173 14.17 4.29 3.74
C SER A 173 13.86 2.93 3.08
N THR A 174 13.54 2.92 1.80
CA THR A 174 13.32 1.67 1.05
C THR A 174 14.58 0.84 0.98
N TYR A 175 15.74 1.43 0.67
CA TYR A 175 17.01 0.72 0.59
C TYR A 175 17.45 0.18 1.96
N LEU A 176 17.22 0.93 3.05
CA LEU A 176 17.44 0.47 4.41
C LEU A 176 16.60 -0.77 4.75
N ILE A 177 15.30 -0.73 4.44
CA ILE A 177 14.41 -1.87 4.65
C ILE A 177 14.88 -3.08 3.85
N LEU A 178 15.18 -2.90 2.56
CA LEU A 178 15.69 -3.97 1.71
C LEU A 178 16.94 -4.60 2.29
N ARG A 179 17.91 -3.80 2.72
CA ARG A 179 19.15 -4.27 3.32
C ARG A 179 18.92 -5.07 4.61
N HIS A 180 18.00 -4.64 5.46
CA HIS A 180 17.68 -5.31 6.72
C HIS A 180 16.80 -6.55 6.55
N THR A 181 16.20 -6.75 5.38
CA THR A 181 15.42 -7.95 5.09
C THR A 181 16.31 -9.18 4.87
N PHE A 182 17.59 -8.98 4.56
CA PHE A 182 18.52 -10.08 4.29
C PHE A 182 19.05 -10.71 5.58
N ASN A 183 18.77 -11.98 5.79
CA ASN A 183 19.42 -12.77 6.83
C ASN A 183 20.69 -13.41 6.27
N ILE A 184 21.82 -12.73 6.46
CA ILE A 184 23.12 -13.14 5.92
C ILE A 184 23.70 -14.20 6.84
N GLN A 185 23.76 -15.45 6.39
CA GLN A 185 24.31 -16.57 7.15
C GLN A 185 25.86 -16.62 7.10
N ASP A 186 26.47 -16.21 5.98
CA ASP A 186 27.91 -16.18 5.78
C ASP A 186 28.33 -14.85 5.16
N SER A 187 28.67 -13.90 6.02
CA SER A 187 29.06 -12.55 5.60
C SER A 187 30.37 -12.53 4.76
N GLN A 188 31.30 -13.44 5.01
CA GLN A 188 32.58 -13.47 4.29
C GLN A 188 32.38 -13.95 2.83
N LYS A 189 31.56 -14.99 2.62
CA LYS A 189 31.24 -15.46 1.27
C LYS A 189 30.44 -14.41 0.48
N LEU A 190 29.51 -13.74 1.16
CA LEU A 190 28.74 -12.66 0.53
C LEU A 190 29.65 -11.49 0.15
N GLU A 191 30.59 -11.12 1.00
CA GLU A 191 31.53 -10.02 0.76
C GLU A 191 32.43 -10.32 -0.44
N ILE A 192 32.97 -11.54 -0.53
CA ILE A 192 33.81 -11.96 -1.67
C ILE A 192 33.01 -11.94 -2.98
N ALA A 193 31.79 -12.49 -2.97
CA ALA A 193 30.93 -12.50 -4.15
C ALA A 193 30.53 -11.07 -4.57
N SER A 194 30.13 -10.23 -3.61
CA SER A 194 29.79 -8.83 -3.80
C SER A 194 30.96 -8.03 -4.37
N TRP A 195 32.18 -8.21 -3.83
CA TRP A 195 33.37 -7.52 -4.31
C TRP A 195 33.69 -7.81 -5.77
N GLY A 196 33.59 -9.08 -6.18
CA GLY A 196 33.86 -9.49 -7.56
C GLY A 196 32.90 -8.88 -8.59
N ILE A 197 31.68 -8.57 -8.19
CA ILE A 197 30.68 -7.94 -9.06
C ILE A 197 30.78 -6.41 -8.98
N LYS A 198 30.91 -5.84 -7.79
CA LYS A 198 31.05 -4.39 -7.60
C LYS A 198 32.22 -3.81 -8.42
N ASN A 199 33.34 -4.53 -8.52
CA ASN A 199 34.47 -4.10 -9.33
C ASN A 199 34.21 -4.10 -10.85
N LYS A 200 33.13 -4.72 -11.30
CA LYS A 200 32.72 -4.71 -12.71
C LYS A 200 31.63 -3.68 -13.00
N MET A 201 31.00 -3.16 -11.96
CA MET A 201 29.94 -2.17 -12.12
C MET A 201 30.52 -0.78 -12.38
N ASP A 202 29.81 -0.01 -13.19
CA ASP A 202 30.13 1.39 -13.42
C ASP A 202 29.81 2.21 -12.14
N ASP A 203 30.83 2.83 -11.56
CA ASP A 203 30.67 3.66 -10.35
C ASP A 203 29.74 4.85 -10.55
N THR A 204 29.62 5.34 -11.79
CA THR A 204 28.71 6.46 -12.13
C THR A 204 27.24 6.05 -12.00
N LEU A 205 26.91 4.76 -12.00
CA LEU A 205 25.59 4.24 -11.74
C LEU A 205 25.04 4.70 -10.37
N TYR A 206 25.87 4.64 -9.35
CA TYR A 206 25.45 5.01 -7.99
C TYR A 206 25.13 6.50 -7.90
N ASP A 207 25.98 7.35 -8.50
CA ASP A 207 25.74 8.80 -8.54
C ASP A 207 24.50 9.14 -9.38
N TYR A 208 24.25 8.36 -10.43
CA TYR A 208 23.07 8.52 -11.27
C TYR A 208 21.78 8.16 -10.55
N LEU A 209 21.78 7.15 -9.70
CA LEU A 209 20.60 6.70 -8.95
C LEU A 209 20.30 7.58 -7.74
N CYS A 210 21.32 8.09 -7.05
CA CYS A 210 21.14 8.96 -5.90
C CYS A 210 20.44 10.27 -6.30
N GLU A 211 19.47 10.71 -5.51
CA GLU A 211 18.77 11.99 -5.73
C GLU A 211 19.48 13.14 -5.01
N SER A 212 20.24 12.83 -4.01
CA SER A 212 21.03 13.76 -3.21
C SER A 212 22.50 13.36 -3.19
N ASN A 213 23.38 14.34 -3.03
CA ASN A 213 24.81 14.07 -2.75
C ASN A 213 25.03 13.51 -1.35
N ASN A 214 24.06 12.76 -0.81
CA ASN A 214 24.14 12.17 0.51
C ASN A 214 24.99 10.89 0.47
N PRO A 215 26.15 10.86 1.18
CA PRO A 215 26.99 9.66 1.22
C PRO A 215 26.31 8.42 1.83
N GLU A 216 25.32 8.63 2.70
CA GLU A 216 24.56 7.54 3.31
C GLU A 216 23.69 6.83 2.27
N GLU A 217 22.98 7.58 1.42
CA GLU A 217 22.17 7.03 0.34
C GLU A 217 23.02 6.15 -0.59
N ARG A 218 24.16 6.68 -1.04
CA ARG A 218 25.12 5.92 -1.86
C ARG A 218 25.56 4.64 -1.18
N SER A 219 25.91 4.70 0.11
CA SER A 219 26.30 3.52 0.90
C SER A 219 25.19 2.47 0.97
N HIS A 220 23.94 2.88 1.13
CA HIS A 220 22.82 1.94 1.19
C HIS A 220 22.60 1.23 -0.15
N ILE A 221 22.61 1.97 -1.26
CA ILE A 221 22.47 1.40 -2.60
C ILE A 221 23.63 0.44 -2.93
N GLN A 222 24.85 0.76 -2.51
CA GLN A 222 26.01 -0.10 -2.75
C GLN A 222 25.96 -1.45 -2.02
N ASN A 223 25.19 -1.55 -0.94
CA ASN A 223 25.16 -2.72 -0.06
C ASN A 223 23.90 -3.59 -0.24
N LEU A 224 23.25 -3.53 -1.41
CA LEU A 224 22.05 -4.30 -1.72
C LEU A 224 22.31 -5.67 -2.36
N PHE A 225 23.57 -6.04 -2.60
CA PHE A 225 23.89 -7.34 -3.23
C PHE A 225 23.19 -8.50 -2.51
N PRO A 226 22.55 -9.47 -3.19
CA PRO A 226 22.58 -9.71 -4.65
C PRO A 226 21.49 -8.97 -5.47
N LEU A 227 20.76 -8.05 -4.87
CA LEU A 227 19.82 -7.19 -5.59
C LEU A 227 20.60 -6.11 -6.35
N HIS A 228 20.33 -5.96 -7.65
CA HIS A 228 20.98 -4.92 -8.44
C HIS A 228 20.47 -3.53 -8.01
N PRO A 229 21.34 -2.51 -7.86
CA PRO A 229 20.95 -1.17 -7.42
C PRO A 229 19.81 -0.56 -8.22
N TYR A 230 19.87 -0.67 -9.54
CA TYR A 230 18.81 -0.15 -10.41
C TYR A 230 17.47 -0.90 -10.23
N THR A 231 17.53 -2.20 -9.96
CA THR A 231 16.33 -2.99 -9.66
C THR A 231 15.67 -2.53 -8.38
N ALA A 232 16.45 -2.25 -7.33
CA ALA A 232 15.94 -1.69 -6.09
C ALA A 232 15.26 -0.33 -6.31
N PHE A 233 15.90 0.55 -7.08
CA PHE A 233 15.35 1.85 -7.46
C PHE A 233 14.02 1.69 -8.21
N LEU A 234 13.97 0.88 -9.26
CA LEU A 234 12.73 0.66 -10.01
C LEU A 234 11.64 0.01 -9.16
N CYS A 235 11.98 -0.96 -8.30
CA CYS A 235 11.05 -1.62 -7.41
C CYS A 235 10.39 -0.63 -6.45
N SER A 236 11.17 0.28 -5.86
CA SER A 236 10.67 1.35 -5.01
C SER A 236 9.66 2.25 -5.76
N LYS A 237 10.03 2.71 -6.95
CA LYS A 237 9.16 3.58 -7.76
C LYS A 237 7.90 2.89 -8.26
N MET A 238 8.00 1.64 -8.69
CA MET A 238 6.84 0.85 -9.11
C MET A 238 5.85 0.65 -7.97
N SER A 239 6.35 0.41 -6.77
CA SER A 239 5.52 0.26 -5.59
C SER A 239 4.66 1.50 -5.33
N ASN A 240 5.20 2.69 -5.52
CA ASN A 240 4.48 3.96 -5.36
C ASN A 240 3.39 4.13 -6.44
N ILE A 241 3.64 3.67 -7.68
CA ILE A 241 2.69 3.80 -8.80
C ILE A 241 1.55 2.80 -8.71
N MET A 242 1.83 1.59 -8.22
CA MET A 242 0.87 0.49 -8.13
C MET A 242 -0.04 0.54 -6.88
N GLY A 243 0.01 1.63 -6.12
CA GLY A 243 -0.98 1.97 -5.09
C GLY A 243 -0.78 1.40 -3.70
N SER A 244 0.35 0.72 -3.43
CA SER A 244 0.68 0.31 -2.04
C SER A 244 2.18 0.04 -1.92
N ALA A 245 2.93 1.11 -1.72
CA ALA A 245 4.39 1.13 -1.76
C ALA A 245 5.07 0.03 -0.93
N ASN A 246 4.73 -0.09 0.33
CA ASN A 246 5.39 -1.03 1.23
C ASN A 246 5.03 -2.49 0.97
N ARG A 247 3.78 -2.76 0.59
CA ARG A 247 3.34 -4.13 0.32
C ARG A 247 3.99 -4.71 -0.93
N SER A 248 4.19 -3.89 -1.96
CA SER A 248 4.76 -4.38 -3.23
C SER A 248 6.24 -4.69 -3.12
N VAL A 249 7.04 -3.85 -2.44
CA VAL A 249 8.47 -4.13 -2.21
C VAL A 249 8.64 -5.35 -1.32
N LEU A 250 7.96 -5.41 -0.18
CA LEU A 250 8.04 -6.56 0.74
C LEU A 250 7.46 -7.83 0.11
N LYS A 251 6.40 -7.71 -0.69
CA LYS A 251 5.84 -8.83 -1.43
C LYS A 251 6.84 -9.37 -2.46
N PHE A 252 7.51 -8.48 -3.22
CA PHE A 252 8.57 -8.88 -4.15
C PHE A 252 9.71 -9.61 -3.44
N MET A 253 10.12 -9.13 -2.27
CA MET A 253 11.19 -9.78 -1.49
C MET A 253 10.80 -11.18 -1.01
N ASN A 254 9.55 -11.42 -0.67
CA ASN A 254 9.05 -12.69 -0.14
C ASN A 254 8.47 -13.63 -1.21
N ASP A 255 8.35 -13.20 -2.45
CA ASP A 255 7.72 -13.99 -3.50
C ASP A 255 8.61 -15.15 -3.95
N GLU A 256 8.00 -16.36 -3.96
CA GLU A 256 8.66 -17.62 -4.31
C GLU A 256 8.54 -17.99 -5.81
N GLN A 257 7.75 -17.23 -6.58
CA GLN A 257 7.51 -17.53 -7.99
C GLN A 257 8.31 -16.63 -8.93
N TYR A 258 8.32 -15.33 -8.67
CA TYR A 258 8.91 -14.32 -9.55
C TYR A 258 9.78 -13.30 -8.82
N GLY A 259 9.88 -13.41 -7.48
CA GLY A 259 10.56 -12.42 -6.65
C GLY A 259 11.94 -12.82 -6.17
N PHE A 260 12.43 -12.04 -5.24
CA PHE A 260 13.78 -12.18 -4.67
C PHE A 260 14.00 -13.52 -3.98
N LYS A 261 12.99 -14.03 -3.25
CA LYS A 261 13.11 -15.33 -2.56
C LYS A 261 13.33 -16.49 -3.52
N ARG A 262 12.67 -16.48 -4.68
CA ARG A 262 12.96 -17.45 -5.76
C ARG A 262 14.40 -17.31 -6.28
N PHE A 263 14.85 -16.08 -6.48
CA PHE A 263 16.20 -15.82 -6.99
C PHE A 263 17.28 -16.38 -6.06
N ILE A 264 17.20 -16.10 -4.76
CA ILE A 264 18.22 -16.56 -3.79
C ILE A 264 18.17 -18.06 -3.54
N ASN A 265 17.00 -18.68 -3.69
CA ASN A 265 16.84 -20.13 -3.51
C ASN A 265 17.29 -20.94 -4.74
N ASN A 266 17.67 -20.28 -5.84
CA ASN A 266 18.18 -20.98 -7.02
C ASN A 266 19.72 -21.13 -6.92
N PRO A 267 20.23 -22.37 -6.75
CA PRO A 267 21.67 -22.62 -6.63
C PRO A 267 22.48 -22.09 -7.83
N THR A 268 21.92 -22.15 -9.03
CA THR A 268 22.57 -21.68 -10.26
C THR A 268 22.90 -20.19 -10.20
N ASN A 269 22.00 -19.37 -9.63
CA ASN A 269 22.22 -17.93 -9.51
C ASN A 269 23.38 -17.63 -8.56
N TYR A 270 23.48 -18.38 -7.47
CA TYR A 270 24.58 -18.23 -6.52
C TYR A 270 25.92 -18.65 -7.11
N ASP A 271 25.97 -19.82 -7.78
CA ASP A 271 27.19 -20.33 -8.39
C ASP A 271 27.71 -19.44 -9.51
N LEU A 272 26.83 -18.83 -10.28
CA LEU A 272 27.16 -17.87 -11.34
C LEU A 272 27.45 -16.45 -10.83
N LYS A 273 27.32 -16.21 -9.51
CA LYS A 273 27.46 -14.88 -8.89
C LYS A 273 26.62 -13.81 -9.61
N MET A 274 25.39 -14.17 -9.93
CA MET A 274 24.46 -13.29 -10.61
C MET A 274 23.85 -12.28 -9.64
N MET A 275 23.48 -11.11 -10.17
CA MET A 275 22.60 -10.18 -9.50
C MET A 275 21.17 -10.31 -10.01
N LEU A 276 20.21 -9.99 -9.16
CA LEU A 276 18.81 -9.86 -9.55
C LEU A 276 18.62 -8.52 -10.27
N THR A 277 18.50 -8.56 -11.58
CA THR A 277 18.31 -7.41 -12.46
C THR A 277 16.83 -7.10 -12.72
N ALA A 278 16.52 -5.98 -13.36
CA ALA A 278 15.14 -5.46 -13.45
C ALA A 278 14.18 -6.31 -14.32
N ASP A 279 14.70 -7.25 -15.11
CA ASP A 279 13.86 -8.23 -15.83
C ASP A 279 12.95 -9.05 -14.92
N TRP A 280 13.37 -9.30 -13.66
CA TRP A 280 12.56 -9.96 -12.64
C TRP A 280 11.35 -9.12 -12.20
N LEU A 281 11.44 -7.81 -12.26
CA LEU A 281 10.30 -6.94 -11.97
C LEU A 281 9.22 -7.06 -13.04
N TRP A 282 9.59 -7.26 -14.31
CA TRP A 282 8.62 -7.54 -15.36
C TRP A 282 7.80 -8.78 -15.04
N ASP A 283 8.45 -9.88 -14.68
CA ASP A 283 7.76 -11.13 -14.36
C ASP A 283 6.88 -11.01 -13.12
N PHE A 284 7.36 -10.30 -12.10
CA PHE A 284 6.62 -10.10 -10.85
C PHE A 284 5.36 -9.22 -11.04
N PHE A 285 5.46 -8.15 -11.82
CA PHE A 285 4.33 -7.23 -12.07
C PHE A 285 3.53 -7.56 -13.35
N TYR A 286 3.80 -8.70 -13.98
CA TYR A 286 3.19 -9.06 -15.25
C TYR A 286 1.66 -9.09 -15.20
N SER A 287 1.09 -9.64 -14.13
CA SER A 287 -0.37 -9.73 -13.97
C SER A 287 -1.02 -8.36 -13.78
N GLU A 288 -0.35 -7.46 -13.08
CA GLU A 288 -0.80 -6.09 -12.90
C GLU A 288 -0.80 -5.32 -14.22
N PHE A 289 0.26 -5.46 -15.00
CA PHE A 289 0.33 -4.86 -16.34
C PHE A 289 -0.73 -5.42 -17.29
N ASP A 290 -1.00 -6.73 -17.22
CA ASP A 290 -2.00 -7.38 -18.10
C ASP A 290 -3.43 -6.94 -17.78
N ASN A 291 -3.72 -6.69 -16.53
CA ASN A 291 -5.03 -6.23 -16.05
C ASN A 291 -5.26 -4.72 -16.25
N GLU A 292 -4.22 -3.96 -16.55
CA GLU A 292 -4.32 -2.52 -16.71
C GLU A 292 -4.41 -2.11 -18.18
N SER A 293 -5.47 -1.41 -18.55
CA SER A 293 -5.77 -1.04 -19.94
C SER A 293 -4.64 -0.32 -20.68
N LEU A 294 -3.89 0.52 -19.97
CA LEU A 294 -2.76 1.29 -20.54
C LEU A 294 -1.51 0.42 -20.75
N CYS A 295 -1.32 -0.62 -19.97
CA CYS A 295 -0.14 -1.48 -19.99
C CYS A 295 -0.36 -2.82 -20.70
N ALA A 296 -1.61 -3.26 -20.86
CA ALA A 296 -1.96 -4.52 -21.53
C ALA A 296 -1.41 -4.64 -22.98
N ALA A 297 -1.18 -3.51 -23.64
CA ALA A 297 -0.55 -3.51 -24.96
C ALA A 297 0.89 -4.09 -24.91
N PHE A 298 1.65 -3.82 -23.84
CA PHE A 298 3.02 -4.32 -23.68
C PHE A 298 3.04 -5.82 -23.38
N THR A 299 2.10 -6.32 -22.58
CA THR A 299 1.99 -7.77 -22.32
C THR A 299 1.57 -8.54 -23.59
N ASN A 300 0.73 -7.96 -24.45
CA ASN A 300 0.42 -8.53 -25.75
C ASN A 300 1.63 -8.59 -26.67
N VAL A 301 2.44 -7.54 -26.75
CA VAL A 301 3.66 -7.51 -27.54
C VAL A 301 4.67 -8.53 -27.00
N PHE A 302 4.78 -8.67 -25.66
CA PHE A 302 5.59 -9.70 -25.05
C PHE A 302 5.18 -11.09 -25.50
N ARG A 303 3.89 -11.46 -25.35
CA ARG A 303 3.37 -12.77 -25.77
C ARG A 303 3.60 -13.06 -27.24
N SER A 304 3.40 -12.06 -28.09
CA SER A 304 3.54 -12.22 -29.54
C SER A 304 4.96 -12.44 -30.02
N ASN A 305 5.96 -11.95 -29.29
CA ASN A 305 7.37 -12.01 -29.68
C ASN A 305 8.20 -12.96 -28.81
N LEU A 306 7.65 -13.50 -27.71
CA LEU A 306 8.37 -14.30 -26.74
C LEU A 306 9.14 -15.45 -27.40
N SER A 307 8.48 -16.28 -28.22
CA SER A 307 9.15 -17.41 -28.87
C SER A 307 10.30 -17.00 -29.80
N LYS A 308 10.19 -15.84 -30.47
CA LYS A 308 11.28 -15.33 -31.32
C LYS A 308 12.49 -14.93 -30.47
N VAL A 309 12.24 -14.24 -29.38
CA VAL A 309 13.27 -13.71 -28.50
C VAL A 309 13.95 -14.84 -27.71
N GLU A 310 13.17 -15.81 -27.20
CA GLU A 310 13.69 -17.00 -26.50
C GLU A 310 14.62 -17.85 -27.39
N ASN A 311 14.32 -17.98 -28.68
CA ASN A 311 15.16 -18.69 -29.62
C ASN A 311 16.56 -18.05 -29.78
N MET A 312 16.70 -16.75 -29.51
CA MET A 312 18.00 -16.06 -29.50
C MET A 312 18.78 -16.26 -28.19
N GLY A 313 18.09 -16.69 -27.14
CA GLY A 313 18.65 -16.99 -25.83
C GLY A 313 18.15 -16.10 -24.70
N ASP A 314 18.45 -16.54 -23.49
CA ASP A 314 17.97 -15.91 -22.25
C ASP A 314 18.35 -14.42 -22.13
N ASP A 315 19.56 -14.03 -22.55
CA ASP A 315 20.01 -12.64 -22.47
C ASP A 315 19.14 -11.70 -23.31
N TYR A 316 18.64 -12.16 -24.47
CA TYR A 316 17.72 -11.40 -25.31
C TYR A 316 16.37 -11.22 -24.63
N THR A 317 15.84 -12.28 -24.02
CA THR A 317 14.58 -12.26 -23.30
C THR A 317 14.64 -11.30 -22.11
N ARG A 318 15.73 -11.30 -21.37
CA ARG A 318 15.93 -10.41 -20.21
C ARG A 318 15.96 -8.93 -20.63
N VAL A 319 16.72 -8.59 -21.66
CA VAL A 319 16.78 -7.20 -22.17
C VAL A 319 15.42 -6.77 -22.72
N PHE A 320 14.71 -7.63 -23.44
CA PHE A 320 13.39 -7.33 -23.95
C PHE A 320 12.37 -7.05 -22.84
N LYS A 321 12.37 -7.86 -21.78
CA LYS A 321 11.54 -7.62 -20.58
C LYS A 321 11.79 -6.24 -19.97
N VAL A 322 13.06 -5.83 -19.86
CA VAL A 322 13.41 -4.52 -19.31
C VAL A 322 12.94 -3.37 -20.21
N ILE A 323 13.06 -3.51 -21.52
CA ILE A 323 12.54 -2.49 -22.47
C ILE A 323 11.01 -2.34 -22.30
N LEU A 324 10.29 -3.46 -22.20
CA LEU A 324 8.84 -3.45 -21.93
C LEU A 324 8.50 -2.79 -20.61
N LEU A 325 9.23 -3.13 -19.55
CA LEU A 325 9.07 -2.54 -18.22
C LEU A 325 9.23 -1.03 -18.23
N LEU A 326 10.31 -0.52 -18.84
CA LEU A 326 10.56 0.91 -18.91
C LEU A 326 9.51 1.64 -19.75
N ASN A 327 9.03 1.06 -20.85
CA ASN A 327 7.95 1.63 -21.64
C ASN A 327 6.63 1.68 -20.84
N ALA A 328 6.30 0.62 -20.09
CA ALA A 328 5.13 0.61 -19.23
C ALA A 328 5.20 1.70 -18.14
N LEU A 329 6.38 1.88 -17.53
CA LEU A 329 6.61 2.95 -16.55
C LEU A 329 6.46 4.34 -17.19
N THR A 330 7.00 4.57 -18.37
CA THR A 330 6.87 5.84 -19.10
C THR A 330 5.40 6.22 -19.34
N VAL A 331 4.58 5.25 -19.73
CA VAL A 331 3.14 5.47 -19.93
C VAL A 331 2.44 5.79 -18.61
N LYS A 332 2.78 5.10 -17.56
CA LYS A 332 2.22 5.33 -16.22
C LYS A 332 2.55 6.72 -15.66
N PHE A 333 3.77 7.15 -15.79
CA PHE A 333 4.20 8.48 -15.36
C PHE A 333 3.69 9.61 -16.28
N LYS A 334 3.07 9.28 -17.41
CA LYS A 334 2.68 10.25 -18.46
C LYS A 334 3.84 11.15 -18.92
N SER A 335 5.05 10.71 -18.72
CA SER A 335 6.30 11.38 -19.06
C SER A 335 7.41 10.35 -19.13
N SER A 336 8.53 10.68 -19.73
CA SER A 336 9.74 9.85 -19.73
C SER A 336 10.83 10.53 -18.88
N PRO A 337 10.73 10.43 -17.53
CA PRO A 337 11.80 10.97 -16.70
C PRO A 337 13.12 10.28 -17.04
N GLU A 338 14.24 10.99 -16.95
CA GLU A 338 15.54 10.51 -17.42
C GLU A 338 15.87 9.08 -16.93
N LYS A 339 15.63 8.80 -15.64
CA LYS A 339 15.95 7.50 -15.03
C LYS A 339 14.97 6.35 -15.40
N TYR A 340 13.89 6.61 -16.12
CA TYR A 340 12.93 5.58 -16.57
C TYR A 340 12.85 5.45 -18.09
N ALA A 341 13.56 6.35 -18.80
CA ALA A 341 13.56 6.32 -20.25
C ALA A 341 14.14 5.01 -20.79
N PRO A 342 13.44 4.33 -21.71
CA PRO A 342 13.94 3.10 -22.34
C PRO A 342 15.03 3.44 -23.37
N ASN A 343 16.22 3.78 -22.92
CA ASN A 343 17.36 4.19 -23.75
C ASN A 343 18.63 3.37 -23.47
N ASP A 344 19.63 3.52 -24.34
CA ASP A 344 20.91 2.80 -24.23
C ASP A 344 21.58 3.00 -22.86
N LYS A 345 21.59 4.24 -22.34
CA LYS A 345 22.22 4.57 -21.06
C LYS A 345 21.60 3.78 -19.91
N ASN A 346 20.28 3.80 -19.81
CA ASN A 346 19.57 3.14 -18.73
C ASN A 346 19.67 1.62 -18.82
N LEU A 347 19.59 1.06 -20.03
CA LEU A 347 19.77 -0.38 -20.23
C LEU A 347 21.19 -0.84 -19.84
N LYS A 348 22.22 -0.09 -20.21
CA LYS A 348 23.61 -0.38 -19.79
C LYS A 348 23.76 -0.29 -18.28
N TYR A 349 23.16 0.67 -17.62
CA TYR A 349 23.17 0.78 -16.16
C TYR A 349 22.39 -0.35 -15.48
N ILE A 350 21.22 -0.73 -16.00
CA ILE A 350 20.39 -1.82 -15.43
C ILE A 350 21.12 -3.18 -15.48
N PHE A 351 21.96 -3.39 -16.49
CA PHE A 351 22.72 -4.61 -16.64
C PHE A 351 24.22 -4.43 -16.33
N SER A 352 24.61 -3.34 -15.66
CA SER A 352 26.01 -3.10 -15.30
C SER A 352 26.51 -4.19 -14.35
N GLY A 353 27.66 -4.78 -14.68
CA GLY A 353 28.22 -5.93 -13.97
C GLY A 353 27.53 -7.27 -14.26
N ASP A 354 26.46 -7.30 -15.07
CA ASP A 354 25.81 -8.53 -15.54
C ASP A 354 26.40 -8.99 -16.89
N ARG A 355 26.21 -10.27 -17.24
CA ARG A 355 26.66 -10.85 -18.49
C ARG A 355 26.02 -10.23 -19.74
N CYS A 356 24.85 -9.62 -19.61
CA CYS A 356 24.15 -8.94 -20.70
C CYS A 356 24.85 -7.66 -21.13
N GLU A 357 25.61 -7.00 -20.25
CA GLU A 357 26.27 -5.73 -20.53
C GLU A 357 27.14 -5.79 -21.78
N GLY A 358 28.02 -6.81 -21.86
CA GLY A 358 28.93 -7.00 -23.01
C GLY A 358 28.26 -7.41 -24.32
N LYS A 359 26.99 -7.77 -24.29
CA LYS A 359 26.18 -8.19 -25.45
C LYS A 359 25.11 -7.16 -25.83
N MET A 360 24.98 -6.08 -25.08
CA MET A 360 23.87 -5.14 -25.19
C MET A 360 23.68 -4.59 -26.60
N ASP A 361 24.76 -4.14 -27.24
CA ASP A 361 24.68 -3.54 -28.56
C ASP A 361 24.19 -4.56 -29.62
N ASN A 362 24.62 -5.82 -29.52
CA ASN A 362 24.16 -6.90 -30.42
C ASN A 362 22.70 -7.25 -30.21
N ILE A 363 22.26 -7.28 -28.92
CA ILE A 363 20.86 -7.57 -28.58
C ILE A 363 19.94 -6.45 -29.09
N LEU A 364 20.32 -5.21 -28.87
CA LEU A 364 19.53 -4.05 -29.31
C LEU A 364 19.49 -3.95 -30.85
N CYS A 365 20.61 -4.20 -31.53
CA CYS A 365 20.64 -4.23 -32.99
C CYS A 365 19.67 -5.28 -33.53
N TRP A 366 19.68 -6.50 -32.99
CA TRP A 366 18.79 -7.56 -33.43
C TRP A 366 17.29 -7.24 -33.15
N LEU A 367 16.98 -6.67 -32.00
CA LEU A 367 15.59 -6.27 -31.67
C LEU A 367 15.08 -5.18 -32.61
N ASP A 368 15.93 -4.26 -33.03
CA ASP A 368 15.62 -3.19 -33.99
C ASP A 368 15.47 -3.75 -35.43
N GLU A 369 16.42 -4.56 -35.91
CA GLU A 369 16.38 -5.20 -37.21
C GLU A 369 15.13 -6.08 -37.39
N THR A 370 14.68 -6.72 -36.31
CA THR A 370 13.47 -7.56 -36.33
C THR A 370 12.18 -6.75 -36.12
N GLN A 371 12.29 -5.43 -35.99
CA GLN A 371 11.19 -4.49 -35.78
C GLN A 371 10.36 -4.78 -34.52
N ILE A 372 10.93 -5.47 -33.56
CA ILE A 372 10.30 -5.67 -32.23
C ILE A 372 10.32 -4.36 -31.44
N ILE A 373 11.41 -3.61 -31.58
CA ILE A 373 11.57 -2.25 -31.07
C ILE A 373 11.88 -1.30 -32.22
N THR A 374 11.67 0.00 -31.98
CA THR A 374 12.10 1.09 -32.88
C THR A 374 12.70 2.19 -32.03
N ARG A 375 13.60 2.98 -32.59
CA ARG A 375 14.14 4.16 -31.91
C ARG A 375 13.37 5.40 -32.33
N ASP A 376 12.94 6.19 -31.34
CA ASP A 376 12.40 7.51 -31.63
C ASP A 376 13.49 8.58 -31.82
N ILE A 377 13.07 9.81 -32.08
CA ILE A 377 13.98 10.96 -32.31
C ILE A 377 14.83 11.34 -31.09
N PHE A 378 14.44 10.89 -29.89
CA PHE A 378 15.16 11.10 -28.63
C PHE A 378 16.10 9.94 -28.30
N GLY A 379 16.16 8.92 -29.14
CA GLY A 379 16.97 7.71 -28.92
C GLY A 379 16.34 6.72 -27.95
N GLU A 380 15.05 6.88 -27.62
CA GLU A 380 14.31 5.94 -26.78
C GLU A 380 13.79 4.76 -27.60
N PHE A 381 13.85 3.58 -27.02
CA PHE A 381 13.29 2.37 -27.61
C PHE A 381 11.78 2.33 -27.42
N LYS A 382 11.05 2.47 -28.51
CA LYS A 382 9.60 2.31 -28.53
C LYS A 382 9.22 0.93 -29.04
N ILE A 383 8.12 0.43 -28.52
CA ILE A 383 7.57 -0.84 -28.91
C ILE A 383 6.48 -0.59 -29.95
N SER A 384 6.55 -1.30 -31.06
CA SER A 384 5.52 -1.25 -32.09
C SER A 384 4.24 -1.91 -31.54
N VAL A 385 3.42 -1.11 -30.89
CA VAL A 385 2.06 -1.53 -30.52
C VAL A 385 1.22 -1.42 -31.79
N SER A 386 1.06 -2.53 -32.52
CA SER A 386 0.10 -2.56 -33.61
C SER A 386 -1.28 -2.40 -32.99
N SER A 387 -1.97 -1.33 -33.35
CA SER A 387 -3.38 -1.07 -32.96
C SER A 387 -4.36 -2.10 -33.57
N TYR A 388 -3.88 -3.15 -34.20
CA TYR A 388 -4.69 -4.18 -34.81
C TYR A 388 -5.13 -5.21 -33.77
N ASN A 389 -6.42 -5.21 -33.51
CA ASN A 389 -7.07 -6.26 -32.73
C ASN A 389 -7.08 -7.56 -33.59
N PRO A 390 -6.50 -8.69 -33.16
CA PRO A 390 -6.52 -9.93 -33.91
C PRO A 390 -7.94 -10.40 -34.30
N ALA A 391 -8.95 -10.03 -33.51
CA ALA A 391 -10.36 -10.31 -33.80
C ALA A 391 -10.91 -9.51 -35.00
N GLU A 392 -10.36 -8.35 -35.32
CA GLU A 392 -10.77 -7.55 -36.49
C GLU A 392 -10.18 -8.11 -37.77
N ILE A 393 -8.91 -8.58 -37.74
CA ILE A 393 -8.27 -9.24 -38.90
C ILE A 393 -9.02 -10.53 -39.30
N THR A 394 -9.54 -11.26 -38.31
CA THR A 394 -10.30 -12.49 -38.57
C THR A 394 -11.67 -12.20 -39.19
N LYS A 395 -12.28 -11.04 -38.88
CA LYS A 395 -13.53 -10.61 -39.53
C LYS A 395 -13.35 -10.15 -40.96
N GLU A 396 -12.24 -9.44 -41.25
CA GLU A 396 -11.97 -8.99 -42.64
C GLU A 396 -11.53 -10.13 -43.58
N LYS A 397 -10.93 -11.21 -43.06
CA LYS A 397 -10.58 -12.41 -43.88
C LYS A 397 -11.75 -13.30 -44.17
N ASN A 398 -12.88 -13.15 -43.49
CA ASN A 398 -14.11 -13.96 -43.66
C ASN A 398 -15.23 -13.20 -44.41
N ASN A 399 -14.96 -11.98 -44.84
CA ASN A 399 -15.77 -11.22 -45.80
C ASN A 399 -15.06 -11.15 -47.16
#